data_2e147f5f5aea1d30e409c86544db2b88
#
_entry.id   2e147f5f5aea1d30e409c86544db2b88
#
_cell.length_a   1.000
_cell.length_b   1.000
_cell.length_c   1.000
_cell.angle_alpha   90.00
_cell.angle_beta   90.00
_cell.angle_gamma   90.00
#
_symmetry.space_group_name_H-M   'P 1'
#
loop_
_entity.id
_entity.type
_entity.pdbx_description
1 polymer ?
#
loop_
_entity_poly.entity_id
_entity_poly.type
_entity_poly.pdbx_seq_one_letter_code
_entity_poly.pdbx_strand_id
1 'polypeptide(L)'
;MSILEKFLAGSGALFGDPFTIAIFVFGVIGGMLFGAIPGVSMLTLAAILLPFTADLEPAQGVMLFAVIYCTGTYGGAITAILFNIPGAPENAPTAFDGYPMTRQGKSGKAVGAAVLCSAIGGVASALVMMAATEPLANWAIRNIGPPEIFALVFFGLAVASSVGGRTISVSYTHLTLPTSTHV
;
A
#
# COMPACT_ATOMS: atom_id res chain seq x y z
N MET A 1 -24.06 -8.82 16.36
CA MET A 1 -22.90 -8.23 17.01
C MET A 1 -22.83 -6.77 16.64
N SER A 2 -22.69 -5.89 17.63
CA SER A 2 -22.46 -4.47 17.38
C SER A 2 -21.10 -4.23 16.71
N ILE A 3 -20.92 -3.07 16.06
CA ILE A 3 -19.62 -2.69 15.44
C ILE A 3 -18.51 -2.71 16.48
N LEU A 4 -18.81 -2.28 17.70
CA LEU A 4 -17.88 -2.26 18.83
C LEU A 4 -17.45 -3.69 19.25
N GLU A 5 -18.39 -4.63 19.31
CA GLU A 5 -18.07 -6.03 19.63
C GLU A 5 -17.18 -6.67 18.57
N LYS A 6 -17.45 -6.40 17.29
CA LYS A 6 -16.60 -6.87 16.19
C LYS A 6 -15.19 -6.29 16.27
N PHE A 7 -15.07 -5.01 16.61
CA PHE A 7 -13.78 -4.34 16.79
C PHE A 7 -12.99 -4.92 17.97
N LEU A 8 -13.64 -5.10 19.14
CA LEU A 8 -13.00 -5.67 20.32
C LEU A 8 -12.59 -7.13 20.10
N ALA A 9 -13.42 -7.93 19.44
CA ALA A 9 -13.08 -9.30 19.09
C ALA A 9 -11.91 -9.38 18.12
N GLY A 10 -11.90 -8.53 17.08
CA GLY A 10 -10.81 -8.47 16.10
C GLY A 10 -9.50 -7.98 16.71
N SER A 11 -9.55 -6.94 17.54
CA SER A 11 -8.36 -6.44 18.24
C SER A 11 -7.81 -7.46 19.24
N GLY A 12 -8.70 -8.18 19.96
CA GLY A 12 -8.29 -9.27 20.85
C GLY A 12 -7.61 -10.43 20.11
N ALA A 13 -8.12 -10.80 18.94
CA ALA A 13 -7.53 -11.84 18.09
C ALA A 13 -6.15 -11.41 17.55
N LEU A 14 -5.99 -10.15 17.16
CA LEU A 14 -4.73 -9.64 16.62
C LEU A 14 -3.64 -9.48 17.69
N PHE A 15 -3.99 -8.96 18.86
CA PHE A 15 -3.02 -8.65 19.91
C PHE A 15 -2.94 -9.72 21.01
N GLY A 16 -3.79 -10.74 20.98
CA GLY A 16 -3.78 -11.85 21.91
C GLY A 16 -2.74 -12.94 21.61
N ASP A 17 -2.26 -13.01 20.37
CA ASP A 17 -1.31 -14.02 19.93
C ASP A 17 0.08 -13.41 19.66
N PRO A 18 1.14 -13.85 20.36
CA PRO A 18 2.49 -13.37 20.14
C PRO A 18 3.01 -13.55 18.72
N PHE A 19 2.59 -14.60 18.03
CA PHE A 19 2.98 -14.83 16.64
C PHE A 19 2.38 -13.81 15.69
N THR A 20 1.13 -13.44 15.89
CA THR A 20 0.44 -12.39 15.13
C THR A 20 1.10 -11.04 15.36
N ILE A 21 1.52 -10.72 16.59
CA ILE A 21 2.29 -9.51 16.89
C ILE A 21 3.64 -9.51 16.17
N ALA A 22 4.33 -10.65 16.12
CA ALA A 22 5.60 -10.74 15.40
C ALA A 22 5.43 -10.49 13.90
N ILE A 23 4.39 -11.04 13.27
CA ILE A 23 4.03 -10.80 11.86
C ILE A 23 3.73 -9.30 11.64
N PHE A 24 2.99 -8.68 12.56
CA PHE A 24 2.68 -7.26 12.50
C PHE A 24 3.95 -6.40 12.53
N VAL A 25 4.83 -6.63 13.50
CA VAL A 25 6.10 -5.89 13.64
C VAL A 25 7.00 -6.11 12.42
N PHE A 26 7.07 -7.34 11.92
CA PHE A 26 7.82 -7.66 10.70
C PHE A 26 7.26 -6.89 9.49
N GLY A 27 5.94 -6.86 9.34
CA GLY A 27 5.26 -6.09 8.30
C GLY A 27 5.54 -4.59 8.38
N VAL A 28 5.54 -4.03 9.59
CA VAL A 28 5.86 -2.60 9.83
C VAL A 28 7.28 -2.29 9.39
N ILE A 29 8.26 -3.05 9.86
CA ILE A 29 9.68 -2.80 9.55
C ILE A 29 9.95 -3.06 8.07
N GLY A 30 9.50 -4.20 7.55
CA GLY A 30 9.70 -4.57 6.16
C GLY A 30 9.03 -3.58 5.20
N GLY A 31 7.76 -3.24 5.43
CA GLY A 31 7.04 -2.27 4.63
C GLY A 31 7.74 -0.91 4.59
N MET A 32 8.13 -0.40 5.76
CA MET A 32 8.82 0.89 5.86
C MET A 32 10.16 0.90 5.11
N LEU A 33 10.97 -0.16 5.25
CA LEU A 33 12.26 -0.28 4.57
C LEU A 33 12.09 -0.37 3.05
N PHE A 34 11.24 -1.28 2.58
CA PHE A 34 11.01 -1.48 1.15
C PHE A 34 10.31 -0.28 0.50
N GLY A 35 9.42 0.40 1.23
CA GLY A 35 8.79 1.63 0.76
C GLY A 35 9.76 2.81 0.66
N ALA A 36 10.77 2.85 1.53
CA ALA A 36 11.77 3.91 1.52
C ALA A 36 12.84 3.75 0.42
N ILE A 37 13.04 2.53 -0.11
CA ILE A 37 14.04 2.28 -1.15
C ILE A 37 13.45 2.61 -2.53
N PRO A 38 13.95 3.65 -3.22
CA PRO A 38 13.46 3.98 -4.56
C PRO A 38 13.72 2.83 -5.55
N GLY A 39 12.69 2.47 -6.31
CA GLY A 39 12.77 1.39 -7.28
C GLY A 39 12.50 -0.02 -6.71
N VAL A 40 12.45 -0.17 -5.38
CA VAL A 40 12.01 -1.38 -4.71
C VAL A 40 10.72 -1.05 -3.97
N SER A 41 9.60 -1.41 -4.54
CA SER A 41 8.28 -1.06 -3.99
C SER A 41 7.89 -2.00 -2.84
N MET A 42 7.04 -1.52 -1.93
CA MET A 42 6.34 -2.35 -0.95
C MET A 42 5.57 -3.51 -1.60
N LEU A 43 5.13 -3.34 -2.86
CA LEU A 43 4.50 -4.40 -3.65
C LEU A 43 5.49 -5.54 -3.97
N THR A 44 6.77 -5.24 -4.13
CA THR A 44 7.82 -6.26 -4.30
C THR A 44 7.93 -7.12 -3.05
N LEU A 45 7.94 -6.49 -1.86
CA LEU A 45 7.94 -7.23 -0.61
C LEU A 45 6.68 -8.10 -0.47
N ALA A 46 5.51 -7.53 -0.78
CA ALA A 46 4.24 -8.26 -0.74
C ALA A 46 4.27 -9.48 -1.69
N ALA A 47 4.79 -9.31 -2.92
CA ALA A 47 4.92 -10.39 -3.89
C ALA A 47 5.88 -11.50 -3.42
N ILE A 48 7.00 -11.14 -2.79
CA ILE A 48 7.95 -12.11 -2.22
C ILE A 48 7.31 -12.89 -1.06
N LEU A 49 6.50 -12.22 -0.24
CA LEU A 49 5.87 -12.84 0.92
C LEU A 49 4.60 -13.63 0.60
N LEU A 50 4.00 -13.40 -0.57
CA LEU A 50 2.75 -14.05 -0.95
C LEU A 50 2.77 -15.58 -0.80
N PRO A 51 3.81 -16.34 -1.23
CA PRO A 51 3.86 -17.78 -1.03
C PRO A 51 3.86 -18.19 0.45
N PHE A 52 4.47 -17.39 1.31
CA PHE A 52 4.58 -17.68 2.74
C PHE A 52 3.28 -17.41 3.51
N THR A 53 2.35 -16.65 2.92
CA THR A 53 1.04 -16.40 3.55
C THR A 53 0.07 -17.55 3.39
N ALA A 54 0.39 -18.57 2.58
CA ALA A 54 -0.45 -19.75 2.41
C ALA A 54 -0.59 -20.58 3.71
N ASP A 55 0.43 -20.52 4.58
CA ASP A 55 0.46 -21.23 5.87
C ASP A 55 -0.09 -20.37 7.02
N LEU A 56 -0.46 -19.11 6.76
CA LEU A 56 -1.02 -18.19 7.75
C LEU A 56 -2.54 -18.28 7.80
N GLU A 57 -3.11 -17.93 8.96
CA GLU A 57 -4.54 -17.67 9.02
C GLU A 57 -4.93 -16.52 8.09
N PRO A 58 -6.10 -16.56 7.43
CA PRO A 58 -6.54 -15.53 6.50
C PRO A 58 -6.49 -14.11 7.07
N ALA A 59 -6.83 -13.95 8.36
CA ALA A 59 -6.78 -12.65 9.04
C ALA A 59 -5.34 -12.13 9.19
N GLN A 60 -4.39 -13.02 9.49
CA GLN A 60 -2.96 -12.68 9.61
C GLN A 60 -2.37 -12.28 8.26
N GLY A 61 -2.72 -13.00 7.19
CA GLY A 61 -2.29 -12.67 5.83
C GLY A 61 -2.79 -11.30 5.36
N VAL A 62 -4.08 -11.01 5.55
CA VAL A 62 -4.67 -9.72 5.22
C VAL A 62 -4.04 -8.60 6.05
N MET A 63 -3.85 -8.81 7.35
CA MET A 63 -3.17 -7.86 8.22
C MET A 63 -1.75 -7.57 7.75
N LEU A 64 -0.96 -8.61 7.41
CA LEU A 64 0.42 -8.45 6.95
C LEU A 64 0.50 -7.55 5.71
N PHE A 65 -0.32 -7.82 4.69
CA PHE A 65 -0.33 -7.01 3.47
C PHE A 65 -0.84 -5.59 3.71
N ALA A 66 -1.86 -5.41 4.54
CA ALA A 66 -2.35 -4.08 4.91
C ALA A 66 -1.27 -3.26 5.63
N VAL A 67 -0.56 -3.87 6.56
CA VAL A 67 0.52 -3.22 7.31
C VAL A 67 1.70 -2.87 6.38
N ILE A 68 2.12 -3.78 5.51
CA ILE A 68 3.18 -3.52 4.52
C ILE A 68 2.80 -2.35 3.62
N TYR A 69 1.55 -2.31 3.15
CA TYR A 69 1.08 -1.22 2.30
C TYR A 69 1.09 0.13 3.03
N CYS A 70 0.50 0.20 4.22
CA CYS A 70 0.44 1.44 4.99
C CYS A 70 1.84 1.97 5.37
N THR A 71 2.69 1.09 5.88
CA THR A 71 4.04 1.48 6.32
C THR A 71 4.98 1.73 5.15
N GLY A 72 4.79 1.02 4.03
CA GLY A 72 5.54 1.24 2.81
C GLY A 72 5.23 2.59 2.16
N THR A 73 3.96 2.96 2.09
CA THR A 73 3.54 4.29 1.64
C THR A 73 4.15 5.39 2.52
N TYR A 74 4.17 5.17 3.83
CA TYR A 74 4.80 6.11 4.75
C TYR A 74 6.32 6.20 4.54
N GLY A 75 7.01 5.06 4.39
CA GLY A 75 8.44 5.00 4.08
C GLY A 75 8.80 5.78 2.81
N GLY A 76 8.01 5.60 1.75
CA GLY A 76 8.16 6.32 0.49
C GLY A 76 7.89 7.82 0.58
N ALA A 77 7.01 8.25 1.49
CA ALA A 77 6.76 9.67 1.76
C ALA A 77 7.98 10.34 2.42
N ILE A 78 8.69 9.64 3.31
CA ILE A 78 9.91 10.18 3.94
C ILE A 78 10.97 10.47 2.88
N THR A 79 11.23 9.56 1.96
CA THR A 79 12.23 9.76 0.91
C THR A 79 11.80 10.83 -0.10
N ALA A 80 10.51 10.93 -0.40
CA ALA A 80 9.95 12.01 -1.20
C ALA A 80 10.22 13.40 -0.57
N ILE A 81 9.99 13.54 0.74
CA ILE A 81 10.20 14.78 1.50
C ILE A 81 11.69 15.12 1.60
N LEU A 82 12.54 14.16 1.93
CA LEU A 82 13.95 14.41 2.24
C LEU A 82 14.82 14.52 0.98
N PHE A 83 14.55 13.68 -0.02
CA PHE A 83 15.45 13.51 -1.18
C PHE A 83 14.80 13.89 -2.52
N ASN A 84 13.52 14.26 -2.53
CA ASN A 84 12.75 14.49 -3.76
C ASN A 84 12.66 13.23 -4.65
N ILE A 85 12.73 12.06 -4.04
CA ILE A 85 12.66 10.76 -4.73
C ILE A 85 11.51 9.98 -4.08
N PRO A 86 10.31 9.99 -4.67
CA PRO A 86 9.18 9.24 -4.12
C PRO A 86 9.48 7.73 -4.19
N GLY A 87 9.29 7.03 -3.07
CA GLY A 87 9.47 5.57 -3.01
C GLY A 87 8.37 4.82 -3.77
N ALA A 88 7.18 5.42 -3.88
CA ALA A 88 6.06 4.89 -4.64
C ALA A 88 5.35 6.05 -5.38
N PRO A 89 4.62 5.76 -6.48
CA PRO A 89 3.95 6.80 -7.28
C PRO A 89 2.99 7.68 -6.49
N GLU A 90 2.29 7.12 -5.51
CA GLU A 90 1.36 7.83 -4.64
C GLU A 90 2.05 8.87 -3.73
N ASN A 91 3.35 8.78 -3.55
CA ASN A 91 4.14 9.73 -2.77
C ASN A 91 4.67 10.91 -3.60
N ALA A 92 4.45 10.92 -4.91
CA ALA A 92 4.91 12.00 -5.77
C ALA A 92 4.34 13.39 -5.38
N PRO A 93 3.05 13.54 -5.03
CA PRO A 93 2.53 14.83 -4.56
C PRO A 93 3.21 15.33 -3.27
N THR A 94 3.63 14.43 -2.39
CA THR A 94 4.30 14.79 -1.13
C THR A 94 5.65 15.45 -1.37
N ALA A 95 6.31 15.15 -2.50
CA ALA A 95 7.58 15.77 -2.87
C ALA A 95 7.42 17.25 -3.25
N PHE A 96 6.28 17.66 -3.81
CA PHE A 96 6.08 19.03 -4.30
C PHE A 96 6.15 20.08 -3.20
N ASP A 97 5.60 19.77 -2.02
CA ASP A 97 5.61 20.70 -0.89
C ASP A 97 6.67 20.29 0.15
N GLY A 98 6.87 19.01 0.35
CA GLY A 98 7.76 18.47 1.37
C GLY A 98 9.24 18.75 1.10
N TYR A 99 9.69 18.55 -0.13
CA TYR A 99 11.08 18.75 -0.48
C TYR A 99 11.51 20.25 -0.45
N PRO A 100 10.73 21.22 -0.96
CA PRO A 100 11.02 22.63 -0.77
C PRO A 100 11.11 23.04 0.70
N MET A 101 10.29 22.46 1.59
CA MET A 101 10.42 22.68 3.03
C MET A 101 11.74 22.11 3.57
N THR A 102 12.15 20.96 3.09
CA THR A 102 13.44 20.34 3.47
C THR A 102 14.61 21.23 3.05
N ARG A 103 14.57 21.81 1.86
CA ARG A 103 15.60 22.78 1.40
C ARG A 103 15.66 24.04 2.23
N GLN A 104 14.57 24.41 2.91
CA GLN A 104 14.53 25.53 3.85
C GLN A 104 14.96 25.13 5.28
N GLY A 105 15.48 23.91 5.49
CA GLY A 105 15.84 23.40 6.82
C GLY A 105 14.65 23.01 7.71
N LYS A 106 13.44 22.85 7.12
CA LYS A 106 12.19 22.56 7.83
C LYS A 106 11.72 21.11 7.62
N SER A 107 12.64 20.18 7.36
CA SER A 107 12.32 18.77 7.09
C SER A 107 11.48 18.11 8.20
N GLY A 108 11.83 18.37 9.47
CA GLY A 108 11.07 17.83 10.60
C GLY A 108 9.62 18.32 10.64
N LYS A 109 9.33 19.55 10.20
CA LYS A 109 7.94 20.04 10.09
C LYS A 109 7.20 19.36 8.95
N ALA A 110 7.86 19.13 7.82
CA ALA A 110 7.26 18.47 6.66
C ALA A 110 6.92 17.00 6.98
N VAL A 111 7.87 16.25 7.55
CA VAL A 111 7.65 14.87 7.97
C VAL A 111 6.59 14.80 9.07
N GLY A 112 6.65 15.69 10.08
CA GLY A 112 5.67 15.75 11.16
C GLY A 112 4.24 16.03 10.64
N ALA A 113 4.09 16.93 9.69
CA ALA A 113 2.79 17.20 9.06
C ALA A 113 2.28 15.95 8.29
N ALA A 114 3.14 15.29 7.53
CA ALA A 114 2.77 14.05 6.82
C ALA A 114 2.30 12.95 7.78
N VAL A 115 3.02 12.75 8.92
CA VAL A 115 2.62 11.77 9.94
C VAL A 115 1.27 12.12 10.53
N LEU A 116 1.07 13.37 10.97
CA LEU A 116 -0.16 13.80 11.61
C LEU A 116 -1.36 13.69 10.68
N CYS A 117 -1.22 14.17 9.43
CA CYS A 117 -2.28 14.07 8.44
C CYS A 117 -2.61 12.59 8.11
N SER A 118 -1.59 11.74 7.98
CA SER A 118 -1.78 10.31 7.75
C SER A 118 -2.44 9.61 8.93
N ALA A 119 -2.08 9.97 10.17
CA ALA A 119 -2.70 9.40 11.36
C ALA A 119 -4.18 9.79 11.46
N ILE A 120 -4.51 11.08 11.28
CA ILE A 120 -5.89 11.56 11.31
C ILE A 120 -6.70 10.93 10.18
N GLY A 121 -6.17 10.94 8.96
CA GLY A 121 -6.81 10.33 7.79
C GLY A 121 -7.00 8.83 7.95
N GLY A 122 -6.01 8.13 8.50
CA GLY A 122 -6.08 6.70 8.78
C GLY A 122 -7.16 6.34 9.79
N VAL A 123 -7.27 7.07 10.90
CA VAL A 123 -8.34 6.87 11.89
C VAL A 123 -9.72 7.15 11.28
N ALA A 124 -9.86 8.26 10.57
CA ALA A 124 -11.12 8.60 9.89
C ALA A 124 -11.52 7.54 8.86
N SER A 125 -10.57 7.09 8.05
CA SER A 125 -10.76 6.02 7.06
C SER A 125 -11.16 4.70 7.73
N ALA A 126 -10.53 4.32 8.84
CA ALA A 126 -10.85 3.09 9.56
C ALA A 126 -12.29 3.12 10.09
N LEU A 127 -12.74 4.26 10.64
CA LEU A 127 -14.12 4.43 11.11
C LEU A 127 -15.14 4.31 9.96
N VAL A 128 -14.87 4.96 8.83
CA VAL A 128 -15.71 4.85 7.64
C VAL A 128 -15.75 3.42 7.12
N MET A 129 -14.60 2.76 7.07
CA MET A 129 -14.49 1.38 6.62
C MET A 129 -15.28 0.42 7.51
N MET A 130 -15.18 0.57 8.83
CA MET A 130 -15.95 -0.24 9.79
C MET A 130 -17.46 -0.11 9.56
N ALA A 131 -17.94 1.10 9.28
CA ALA A 131 -19.36 1.35 9.04
C ALA A 131 -19.82 0.90 7.65
N ALA A 132 -18.98 1.07 6.64
CA ALA A 132 -19.33 0.88 5.23
C ALA A 132 -19.10 -0.54 4.71
N THR A 133 -18.19 -1.31 5.31
CA THR A 133 -17.77 -2.63 4.77
C THR A 133 -18.95 -3.60 4.65
N GLU A 134 -19.77 -3.73 5.69
CA GLU A 134 -20.86 -4.70 5.69
C GLU A 134 -21.99 -4.34 4.68
N PRO A 135 -22.50 -3.11 4.63
CA PRO A 135 -23.51 -2.74 3.64
C PRO A 135 -22.97 -2.78 2.21
N LEU A 136 -21.69 -2.38 1.98
CA LEU A 136 -21.08 -2.44 0.66
C LEU A 136 -20.83 -3.87 0.21
N ALA A 137 -20.34 -4.75 1.08
CA ALA A 137 -20.13 -6.16 0.77
C ALA A 137 -21.46 -6.84 0.40
N ASN A 138 -22.50 -6.62 1.18
CA ASN A 138 -23.82 -7.17 0.90
C ASN A 138 -24.42 -6.65 -0.42
N TRP A 139 -24.21 -5.37 -0.70
CA TRP A 139 -24.63 -4.79 -1.98
C TRP A 139 -23.83 -5.37 -3.15
N ALA A 140 -22.51 -5.48 -3.01
CA ALA A 140 -21.63 -6.02 -4.04
C ALA A 140 -21.97 -7.47 -4.38
N ILE A 141 -22.12 -8.34 -3.39
CA ILE A 141 -22.47 -9.76 -3.57
C ILE A 141 -23.82 -9.92 -4.31
N ARG A 142 -24.76 -9.00 -4.07
CA ARG A 142 -26.08 -9.08 -4.72
C ARG A 142 -26.11 -8.52 -6.15
N ASN A 143 -25.24 -7.55 -6.45
CA ASN A 143 -25.33 -6.79 -7.70
C ASN A 143 -24.13 -6.98 -8.63
N ILE A 144 -23.02 -7.56 -8.15
CA ILE A 144 -21.82 -7.75 -8.94
C ILE A 144 -21.57 -9.26 -9.11
N GLY A 145 -21.85 -9.73 -10.32
CA GLY A 145 -21.56 -11.11 -10.72
C GLY A 145 -20.26 -11.22 -11.53
N PRO A 146 -19.93 -12.43 -12.00
CA PRO A 146 -18.75 -12.66 -12.85
C PRO A 146 -18.70 -11.79 -14.12
N PRO A 147 -19.82 -11.49 -14.83
CA PRO A 147 -19.77 -10.62 -15.99
C PRO A 147 -19.38 -9.18 -15.66
N GLU A 148 -19.86 -8.62 -14.55
CA GLU A 148 -19.55 -7.27 -14.10
C GLU A 148 -18.09 -7.16 -13.66
N ILE A 149 -17.58 -8.18 -12.96
CA ILE A 149 -16.16 -8.26 -12.59
C ILE A 149 -15.29 -8.30 -13.84
N PHE A 150 -15.65 -9.12 -14.84
CA PHE A 150 -14.93 -9.16 -16.11
C PHE A 150 -14.93 -7.80 -16.80
N ALA A 151 -16.08 -7.12 -16.87
CA ALA A 151 -16.20 -5.81 -17.49
C ALA A 151 -15.33 -4.76 -16.76
N LEU A 152 -15.29 -4.77 -15.42
CA LEU A 152 -14.46 -3.88 -14.60
C LEU A 152 -12.97 -4.13 -14.84
N VAL A 153 -12.54 -5.39 -14.87
CA VAL A 153 -11.14 -5.75 -15.12
C VAL A 153 -10.75 -5.33 -16.56
N PHE A 154 -11.59 -5.63 -17.53
CA PHE A 154 -11.35 -5.24 -18.92
C PHE A 154 -11.27 -3.72 -19.08
N PHE A 155 -12.17 -2.99 -18.45
CA PHE A 155 -12.14 -1.52 -18.43
C PHE A 155 -10.86 -0.99 -17.78
N GLY A 156 -10.46 -1.55 -16.64
CA GLY A 156 -9.21 -1.18 -15.96
C GLY A 156 -7.97 -1.41 -16.84
N LEU A 157 -7.91 -2.54 -17.53
CA LEU A 157 -6.83 -2.85 -18.48
C LEU A 157 -6.86 -1.90 -19.70
N ALA A 158 -8.04 -1.58 -20.23
CA ALA A 158 -8.19 -0.66 -21.34
C ALA A 158 -7.73 0.76 -20.96
N VAL A 159 -8.09 1.25 -19.77
CA VAL A 159 -7.62 2.53 -19.24
C VAL A 159 -6.11 2.52 -19.04
N ALA A 160 -5.57 1.48 -18.40
CA ALA A 160 -4.13 1.33 -18.19
C ALA A 160 -3.36 1.33 -19.52
N SER A 161 -3.85 0.62 -20.54
CA SER A 161 -3.25 0.60 -21.87
C SER A 161 -3.37 1.94 -22.58
N SER A 162 -4.46 2.67 -22.40
CA SER A 162 -4.67 3.99 -22.98
C SER A 162 -3.74 5.04 -22.39
N VAL A 163 -3.57 5.03 -21.08
CA VAL A 163 -2.63 5.92 -20.37
C VAL A 163 -1.18 5.53 -20.68
N GLY A 164 -0.91 4.23 -20.82
CA GLY A 164 0.39 3.68 -21.19
C GLY A 164 0.75 3.79 -22.67
N GLY A 165 -0.09 4.33 -23.51
CA GLY A 165 -0.06 4.25 -24.98
C GLY A 165 1.19 4.72 -25.72
N ARG A 166 2.16 5.33 -25.05
CA ARG A 166 3.54 5.53 -25.52
C ARG A 166 4.59 4.78 -24.69
N THR A 167 4.19 4.24 -23.55
CA THR A 167 5.09 3.63 -22.57
C THR A 167 5.16 2.10 -22.71
N ILE A 168 4.26 1.47 -23.46
CA ILE A 168 4.29 0.02 -23.69
C ILE A 168 5.59 -0.38 -24.39
N SER A 169 6.06 0.42 -25.36
CA SER A 169 7.35 0.19 -26.01
C SER A 169 8.53 0.31 -25.04
N VAL A 170 8.45 1.22 -24.07
CA VAL A 170 9.50 1.43 -23.04
C VAL A 170 9.43 0.33 -21.97
N SER A 171 8.25 -0.11 -21.56
CA SER A 171 8.10 -1.22 -20.62
C SER A 171 8.56 -2.55 -21.22
N TYR A 172 8.31 -2.77 -22.51
CA TYR A 172 8.83 -3.96 -23.21
C TYR A 172 10.35 -3.94 -23.31
N THR A 173 10.96 -2.78 -23.57
CA THR A 173 12.43 -2.67 -23.63
C THR A 173 13.07 -2.83 -22.24
N HIS A 174 12.41 -2.45 -21.15
CA HIS A 174 12.92 -2.69 -19.80
C HIS A 174 12.70 -4.13 -19.30
N LEU A 175 11.67 -4.82 -19.78
CA LEU A 175 11.46 -6.25 -19.49
C LEU A 175 12.31 -7.19 -20.36
N THR A 176 12.72 -6.71 -21.53
CA THR A 176 13.56 -7.48 -22.47
C THR A 176 14.97 -6.96 -22.57
N LEU A 177 15.46 -6.23 -21.54
CA LEU A 177 16.88 -5.96 -21.47
C LEU A 177 17.64 -7.27 -21.33
N PRO A 178 18.17 -7.80 -22.43
CA PRO A 178 19.20 -8.75 -22.35
C PRO A 178 20.46 -8.00 -22.02
N THR A 179 21.14 -8.40 -21.18
CA THR A 179 22.27 -9.27 -21.39
C THR A 179 22.77 -9.31 -22.80
N SER A 180 23.14 -8.25 -23.32
CA SER A 180 24.07 -8.24 -24.41
C SER A 180 24.93 -7.06 -24.24
N THR A 181 25.95 -7.22 -23.47
CA THR A 181 27.23 -7.62 -23.99
C THR A 181 27.53 -7.07 -25.29
N HIS A 182 28.48 -6.52 -25.31
CA HIS A 182 29.50 -6.71 -25.96
C HIS A 182 30.29 -5.94 -26.56
N VAL A 183 31.36 -6.13 -26.53
CA VAL A 183 32.60 -6.03 -27.33
C VAL A 183 33.10 -4.63 -27.44
#